data_86b6b0764cfbc2b598208cb9cd4b08cb
#
_entry.id   86b6b0764cfbc2b598208cb9cd4b08cb
#
_cell.length_a   1.000
_cell.length_b   1.000
_cell.length_c   1.000
_cell.angle_alpha   90.00
_cell.angle_beta   90.00
_cell.angle_gamma   90.00
#
_symmetry.space_group_name_H-M   'P 1'
#
loop_
_entity.id
_entity.type
_entity.pdbx_description
1 polymer ?
#
loop_
_entity_poly.entity_id
_entity_poly.type
_entity_poly.pdbx_seq_one_letter_code
_entity_poly.pdbx_strand_id
1 'polypeptide(L)'
;MKRYDPKSIEPKWQARWADDKVYEAVDGAQKPKIYATPMLPYPSGSAMHTGHVRNYAIADVVARFYRQKGYNTLHTMAWDAFGLPAENYAIKTGTPPAVSTAQNTVYFKKQLQALAMSYDWSREFTTSDPSYYKWTQWVFGLMYKRGLAYKAEKAQWWCEKCNTVLADEQVDASGKCWRHDSPEDDKVTKRDVSQWFLKITEYADQILDATDDLDWPDKIKAMQKNWIGRSRGALIKFALQNEERGTRLNSLKCLRHALIPFLVERL
;
A
#
# COMPACT_ATOMS: atom_id res chain seq x y z
N MET A 1 -24.77 -43.86 2.20
CA MET A 1 -24.48 -42.50 2.75
C MET A 1 -25.06 -41.46 1.81
N LYS A 2 -25.79 -40.44 2.31
CA LYS A 2 -26.22 -39.34 1.48
C LYS A 2 -24.96 -38.55 1.04
N ARG A 3 -24.83 -38.30 -0.25
CA ARG A 3 -23.74 -37.49 -0.81
C ARG A 3 -23.84 -36.06 -0.27
N TYR A 4 -22.71 -35.46 0.06
CA TYR A 4 -22.63 -34.04 0.45
C TYR A 4 -23.18 -33.14 -0.69
N ASP A 5 -24.16 -32.31 -0.34
CA ASP A 5 -24.76 -31.34 -1.26
C ASP A 5 -24.43 -29.91 -0.77
N PRO A 6 -23.41 -29.24 -1.37
CA PRO A 6 -23.00 -27.92 -0.94
C PRO A 6 -24.12 -26.87 -1.09
N LYS A 7 -24.97 -26.99 -2.12
CA LYS A 7 -26.02 -26.00 -2.39
C LYS A 7 -27.11 -25.94 -1.30
N SER A 8 -27.36 -27.05 -0.61
CA SER A 8 -28.32 -27.08 0.47
C SER A 8 -27.67 -26.90 1.85
N ILE A 9 -26.44 -27.38 2.03
CA ILE A 9 -25.78 -27.44 3.34
C ILE A 9 -25.07 -26.13 3.67
N GLU A 10 -24.31 -25.57 2.73
CA GLU A 10 -23.48 -24.39 2.98
C GLU A 10 -24.31 -23.15 3.34
N PRO A 11 -25.34 -22.75 2.59
CA PRO A 11 -26.14 -21.58 2.94
C PRO A 11 -26.81 -21.69 4.31
N LYS A 12 -27.25 -22.91 4.68
CA LYS A 12 -27.82 -23.16 5.99
C LYS A 12 -26.86 -22.85 7.13
N TRP A 13 -25.60 -23.29 7.00
CA TRP A 13 -24.61 -23.07 8.04
C TRP A 13 -24.09 -21.64 8.04
N GLN A 14 -23.94 -21.01 6.87
CA GLN A 14 -23.58 -19.61 6.78
C GLN A 14 -24.61 -18.71 7.46
N ALA A 15 -25.91 -18.95 7.23
CA ALA A 15 -26.99 -18.24 7.91
C ALA A 15 -26.89 -18.40 9.42
N ARG A 16 -26.74 -19.66 9.90
CA ARG A 16 -26.62 -19.94 11.32
C ARG A 16 -25.43 -19.25 11.97
N TRP A 17 -24.23 -19.25 11.32
CA TRP A 17 -23.05 -18.58 11.84
C TRP A 17 -23.22 -17.07 11.92
N ALA A 18 -23.98 -16.48 10.99
CA ALA A 18 -24.32 -15.07 11.04
C ALA A 18 -25.29 -14.76 12.21
N ASP A 19 -26.35 -15.56 12.36
CA ASP A 19 -27.34 -15.40 13.44
C ASP A 19 -26.72 -15.60 14.84
N ASP A 20 -25.88 -16.61 14.98
CA ASP A 20 -25.16 -16.92 16.23
C ASP A 20 -23.95 -15.95 16.47
N LYS A 21 -23.63 -15.04 15.55
CA LYS A 21 -22.54 -14.05 15.62
C LYS A 21 -21.17 -14.66 15.92
N VAL A 22 -20.93 -15.87 15.42
CA VAL A 22 -19.74 -16.67 15.80
C VAL A 22 -18.41 -16.04 15.43
N TYR A 23 -18.41 -15.03 14.56
CA TYR A 23 -17.20 -14.35 14.07
C TYR A 23 -16.98 -12.98 14.69
N GLU A 24 -17.93 -12.45 15.47
CA GLU A 24 -17.81 -11.14 16.11
C GLU A 24 -16.77 -11.17 17.23
N ALA A 25 -15.88 -10.17 17.23
CA ALA A 25 -14.95 -9.95 18.32
C ALA A 25 -15.65 -9.19 19.47
N VAL A 26 -15.34 -9.56 20.71
CA VAL A 26 -15.95 -8.97 21.90
C VAL A 26 -15.03 -7.94 22.52
N ASP A 27 -15.48 -6.69 22.64
CA ASP A 27 -14.73 -5.64 23.30
C ASP A 27 -14.59 -5.91 24.80
N GLY A 28 -13.39 -5.67 25.33
CA GLY A 28 -13.11 -5.90 26.75
C GLY A 28 -13.02 -7.37 27.18
N ALA A 29 -13.11 -8.34 26.27
CA ALA A 29 -12.97 -9.75 26.60
C ALA A 29 -11.61 -10.04 27.27
N GLN A 30 -11.62 -10.87 28.32
CA GLN A 30 -10.43 -11.31 29.04
C GLN A 30 -9.64 -12.44 28.37
N LYS A 31 -10.10 -12.88 27.19
CA LYS A 31 -9.43 -13.90 26.39
C LYS A 31 -8.15 -13.33 25.74
N PRO A 32 -7.14 -14.18 25.44
CA PRO A 32 -6.04 -13.78 24.58
C PRO A 32 -6.55 -13.20 23.27
N LYS A 33 -5.91 -12.16 22.75
CA LYS A 33 -6.35 -11.42 21.58
C LYS A 33 -5.45 -11.74 20.38
N ILE A 34 -6.06 -11.82 19.21
CA ILE A 34 -5.36 -11.87 17.93
C ILE A 34 -6.07 -10.96 16.94
N TYR A 35 -5.29 -10.25 16.13
CA TYR A 35 -5.80 -9.48 15.01
C TYR A 35 -5.28 -10.10 13.71
N ALA A 36 -6.17 -10.72 12.94
CA ALA A 36 -5.89 -11.32 11.65
C ALA A 36 -6.41 -10.41 10.54
N THR A 37 -5.51 -9.60 9.97
CA THR A 37 -5.87 -8.59 8.96
C THR A 37 -5.40 -9.03 7.58
N PRO A 38 -6.32 -9.21 6.62
CA PRO A 38 -5.95 -9.34 5.21
C PRO A 38 -5.60 -7.97 4.62
N MET A 39 -5.04 -7.97 3.42
CA MET A 39 -4.93 -6.77 2.61
C MET A 39 -6.32 -6.29 2.20
N LEU A 40 -6.62 -5.00 2.33
CA LEU A 40 -7.91 -4.44 1.95
C LEU A 40 -8.02 -4.35 0.42
N PRO A 41 -9.14 -4.81 -0.18
CA PRO A 41 -9.31 -4.73 -1.62
C PRO A 41 -9.70 -3.32 -2.08
N TYR A 42 -9.26 -2.96 -3.27
CA TYR A 42 -9.83 -1.83 -4.01
C TYR A 42 -11.15 -2.24 -4.64
N PRO A 43 -12.28 -1.58 -4.34
CA PRO A 43 -13.55 -1.86 -5.01
C PRO A 43 -13.62 -1.20 -6.40
N SER A 44 -12.56 -1.37 -7.20
CA SER A 44 -12.34 -0.72 -8.50
C SER A 44 -12.60 -1.63 -9.71
N GLY A 45 -13.25 -2.76 -9.49
CA GLY A 45 -13.62 -3.71 -10.54
C GLY A 45 -14.97 -4.33 -10.29
N SER A 46 -15.54 -4.97 -11.31
CA SER A 46 -16.86 -5.61 -11.21
C SER A 46 -16.89 -6.90 -10.38
N ALA A 47 -15.73 -7.52 -10.12
CA ALA A 47 -15.61 -8.75 -9.37
C ALA A 47 -14.21 -8.94 -8.77
N MET A 48 -14.11 -9.74 -7.71
CA MET A 48 -12.83 -10.22 -7.21
C MET A 48 -12.26 -11.29 -8.17
N HIS A 49 -10.94 -11.37 -8.22
CA HIS A 49 -10.21 -12.42 -8.94
C HIS A 49 -9.57 -13.42 -7.97
N THR A 50 -9.05 -14.53 -8.50
CA THR A 50 -8.46 -15.62 -7.71
C THR A 50 -7.31 -15.17 -6.78
N GLY A 51 -6.56 -14.12 -7.15
CA GLY A 51 -5.52 -13.53 -6.30
C GLY A 51 -6.07 -12.96 -4.99
N HIS A 52 -7.25 -12.34 -5.02
CA HIS A 52 -7.95 -11.90 -3.82
C HIS A 52 -8.30 -13.09 -2.93
N VAL A 53 -8.90 -14.13 -3.52
CA VAL A 53 -9.29 -15.35 -2.77
C VAL A 53 -8.07 -15.98 -2.09
N ARG A 54 -6.94 -16.10 -2.80
CA ARG A 54 -5.69 -16.63 -2.24
C ARG A 54 -5.21 -15.82 -1.02
N ASN A 55 -5.24 -14.51 -1.10
CA ASN A 55 -4.80 -13.64 0.00
C ASN A 55 -5.74 -13.79 1.21
N TYR A 56 -7.04 -13.71 0.97
CA TYR A 56 -8.03 -13.70 2.05
C TYR A 56 -8.21 -15.07 2.71
N ALA A 57 -8.11 -16.16 1.95
CA ALA A 57 -8.20 -17.51 2.51
C ALA A 57 -7.08 -17.80 3.53
N ILE A 58 -5.86 -17.30 3.30
CA ILE A 58 -4.75 -17.49 4.25
C ILE A 58 -5.06 -16.78 5.57
N ALA A 59 -5.49 -15.52 5.52
CA ALA A 59 -5.86 -14.77 6.73
C ALA A 59 -7.07 -15.39 7.44
N ASP A 60 -8.04 -15.90 6.70
CA ASP A 60 -9.22 -16.57 7.24
C ASP A 60 -8.87 -17.88 7.97
N VAL A 61 -7.94 -18.67 7.42
CA VAL A 61 -7.43 -19.88 8.09
C VAL A 61 -6.78 -19.52 9.43
N VAL A 62 -5.94 -18.50 9.47
CA VAL A 62 -5.33 -18.02 10.70
C VAL A 62 -6.39 -17.56 11.71
N ALA A 63 -7.36 -16.78 11.27
CA ALA A 63 -8.44 -16.31 12.14
C ALA A 63 -9.26 -17.47 12.74
N ARG A 64 -9.62 -18.47 11.91
CA ARG A 64 -10.34 -19.67 12.37
C ARG A 64 -9.53 -20.50 13.36
N PHE A 65 -8.25 -20.69 13.08
CA PHE A 65 -7.34 -21.43 13.95
C PHE A 65 -7.27 -20.81 15.36
N TYR A 66 -7.04 -19.52 15.46
CA TYR A 66 -6.97 -18.87 16.76
C TYR A 66 -8.33 -18.80 17.46
N ARG A 67 -9.42 -18.63 16.72
CA ARG A 67 -10.77 -18.67 17.29
C ARG A 67 -11.06 -20.03 17.89
N GLN A 68 -10.69 -21.12 17.22
CA GLN A 68 -10.83 -22.50 17.75
C GLN A 68 -9.97 -22.74 18.99
N LYS A 69 -8.82 -22.05 19.09
CA LYS A 69 -7.98 -22.06 20.30
C LYS A 69 -8.53 -21.19 21.46
N GLY A 70 -9.69 -20.59 21.31
CA GLY A 70 -10.32 -19.79 22.36
C GLY A 70 -9.90 -18.33 22.40
N TYR A 71 -9.17 -17.83 21.41
CA TYR A 71 -8.79 -16.42 21.33
C TYR A 71 -10.00 -15.54 20.97
N ASN A 72 -10.00 -14.32 21.47
CA ASN A 72 -10.84 -13.24 20.95
C ASN A 72 -10.20 -12.72 19.66
N THR A 73 -10.73 -13.16 18.53
CA THR A 73 -10.12 -12.95 17.21
C THR A 73 -10.83 -11.81 16.49
N LEU A 74 -10.12 -10.70 16.27
CA LEU A 74 -10.57 -9.64 15.38
C LEU A 74 -10.12 -9.97 13.95
N HIS A 75 -11.10 -10.24 13.08
CA HIS A 75 -10.88 -10.50 11.66
C HIS A 75 -11.96 -9.75 10.88
N THR A 76 -11.63 -8.57 10.39
CA THR A 76 -12.58 -7.70 9.70
C THR A 76 -12.18 -7.48 8.25
N MET A 77 -13.14 -7.02 7.45
CA MET A 77 -12.95 -6.58 6.08
C MET A 77 -13.20 -5.08 6.00
N ALA A 78 -12.43 -4.42 5.14
CA ALA A 78 -12.67 -3.04 4.77
C ALA A 78 -12.42 -2.82 3.28
N TRP A 79 -12.85 -1.68 2.78
CA TRP A 79 -12.79 -1.33 1.37
C TRP A 79 -11.86 -0.13 1.20
N ASP A 80 -10.74 -0.34 0.47
CA ASP A 80 -9.82 0.74 0.13
C ASP A 80 -10.37 1.48 -1.09
N ALA A 81 -11.21 2.48 -0.82
CA ALA A 81 -12.11 3.07 -1.82
C ALA A 81 -11.62 4.40 -2.40
N PHE A 82 -10.54 4.99 -1.84
CA PHE A 82 -9.94 6.18 -2.40
C PHE A 82 -8.91 5.87 -3.49
N GLY A 83 -8.61 6.88 -4.30
CA GLY A 83 -7.47 6.89 -5.20
C GLY A 83 -7.79 6.52 -6.63
N LEU A 84 -6.75 6.53 -7.45
CA LEU A 84 -6.81 6.36 -8.90
C LEU A 84 -7.50 5.08 -9.39
N PRO A 85 -7.41 3.92 -8.73
CA PRO A 85 -8.14 2.74 -9.19
C PRO A 85 -9.65 2.95 -9.27
N ALA A 86 -10.23 3.59 -8.25
CA ALA A 86 -11.66 3.91 -8.23
C ALA A 86 -12.04 4.99 -9.26
N GLU A 87 -11.20 6.02 -9.38
CA GLU A 87 -11.40 7.12 -10.33
C GLU A 87 -11.30 6.64 -11.78
N ASN A 88 -10.27 5.85 -12.11
CA ASN A 88 -10.11 5.28 -13.45
C ASN A 88 -11.26 4.35 -13.83
N TYR A 89 -11.75 3.56 -12.87
CA TYR A 89 -12.92 2.72 -13.10
C TYR A 89 -14.18 3.59 -13.36
N ALA A 90 -14.36 4.64 -12.60
CA ALA A 90 -15.46 5.59 -12.78
C ALA A 90 -15.41 6.30 -14.15
N ILE A 91 -14.24 6.74 -14.59
CA ILE A 91 -14.03 7.31 -15.92
C ILE A 91 -14.40 6.30 -17.01
N LYS A 92 -13.90 5.06 -16.88
CA LYS A 92 -14.16 3.99 -17.84
C LYS A 92 -15.64 3.64 -17.97
N THR A 93 -16.38 3.70 -16.87
CA THR A 93 -17.79 3.30 -16.81
C THR A 93 -18.77 4.48 -16.95
N GLY A 94 -18.28 5.73 -16.93
CA GLY A 94 -19.11 6.92 -16.91
C GLY A 94 -19.91 7.10 -15.62
N THR A 95 -19.50 6.46 -14.53
CA THR A 95 -20.23 6.43 -13.25
C THR A 95 -19.41 7.15 -12.17
N PRO A 96 -19.98 8.04 -11.34
CA PRO A 96 -19.23 8.69 -10.26
C PRO A 96 -18.56 7.67 -9.32
N PRO A 97 -17.33 7.96 -8.83
CA PRO A 97 -16.57 7.03 -7.98
C PRO A 97 -17.35 6.57 -6.75
N ALA A 98 -18.08 7.44 -6.09
CA ALA A 98 -18.87 7.10 -4.91
C ALA A 98 -19.97 6.07 -5.21
N VAL A 99 -20.58 6.14 -6.39
CA VAL A 99 -21.65 5.21 -6.81
C VAL A 99 -21.02 3.87 -7.21
N SER A 100 -19.99 3.88 -8.05
CA SER A 100 -19.35 2.66 -8.52
C SER A 100 -18.67 1.88 -7.38
N THR A 101 -18.00 2.54 -6.45
CA THR A 101 -17.41 1.89 -5.28
C THR A 101 -18.46 1.27 -4.37
N ALA A 102 -19.56 1.97 -4.10
CA ALA A 102 -20.64 1.43 -3.28
C ALA A 102 -21.25 0.16 -3.91
N GLN A 103 -21.51 0.17 -5.21
CA GLN A 103 -22.03 -0.99 -5.93
C GLN A 103 -21.07 -2.18 -5.91
N ASN A 104 -19.80 -1.91 -6.20
CA ASN A 104 -18.76 -2.95 -6.22
C ASN A 104 -18.53 -3.55 -4.83
N THR A 105 -18.55 -2.73 -3.79
CA THR A 105 -18.45 -3.17 -2.39
C THR A 105 -19.54 -4.17 -2.04
N VAL A 106 -20.79 -3.90 -2.39
CA VAL A 106 -21.91 -4.82 -2.15
C VAL A 106 -21.69 -6.15 -2.87
N TYR A 107 -21.20 -6.10 -4.09
CA TYR A 107 -20.94 -7.31 -4.86
C TYR A 107 -19.76 -8.12 -4.31
N PHE A 108 -18.65 -7.48 -3.97
CA PHE A 108 -17.48 -8.12 -3.36
C PHE A 108 -17.85 -8.77 -2.02
N LYS A 109 -18.63 -8.06 -1.19
CA LYS A 109 -19.13 -8.61 0.07
C LYS A 109 -19.91 -9.91 -0.14
N LYS A 110 -20.81 -9.93 -1.12
CA LYS A 110 -21.56 -11.15 -1.48
C LYS A 110 -20.64 -12.30 -1.90
N GLN A 111 -19.58 -12.02 -2.68
CA GLN A 111 -18.61 -13.04 -3.06
C GLN A 111 -17.84 -13.59 -1.86
N LEU A 112 -17.40 -12.74 -0.93
CA LEU A 112 -16.70 -13.17 0.30
C LEU A 112 -17.62 -13.95 1.23
N GLN A 113 -18.89 -13.58 1.32
CA GLN A 113 -19.90 -14.31 2.08
C GLN A 113 -20.18 -15.68 1.46
N ALA A 114 -20.27 -15.78 0.13
CA ALA A 114 -20.43 -17.05 -0.57
C ALA A 114 -19.23 -18.00 -0.35
N LEU A 115 -18.03 -17.46 -0.19
CA LEU A 115 -16.83 -18.21 0.20
C LEU A 115 -16.80 -18.55 1.70
N ALA A 116 -17.83 -18.17 2.45
CA ALA A 116 -17.92 -18.37 3.90
C ALA A 116 -16.74 -17.79 4.70
N MET A 117 -16.12 -16.70 4.24
CA MET A 117 -15.05 -16.04 4.98
C MET A 117 -15.51 -15.58 6.35
N SER A 118 -14.72 -15.84 7.39
CA SER A 118 -15.09 -15.66 8.80
C SER A 118 -14.84 -14.23 9.31
N TYR A 119 -15.25 -13.23 8.50
CA TYR A 119 -15.12 -11.84 8.88
C TYR A 119 -16.15 -11.41 9.93
N ASP A 120 -15.73 -10.53 10.81
CA ASP A 120 -16.60 -9.74 11.67
C ASP A 120 -17.20 -8.59 10.86
N TRP A 121 -18.34 -8.85 10.24
CA TRP A 121 -19.04 -7.87 9.39
C TRP A 121 -19.63 -6.70 10.18
N SER A 122 -19.74 -6.81 11.51
CA SER A 122 -20.18 -5.69 12.35
C SER A 122 -19.14 -4.57 12.43
N ARG A 123 -17.89 -4.89 12.07
CA ARG A 123 -16.73 -3.97 12.07
C ARG A 123 -16.24 -3.65 10.68
N GLU A 124 -17.05 -3.92 9.66
CA GLU A 124 -16.79 -3.50 8.28
C GLU A 124 -16.71 -1.98 8.17
N PHE A 125 -15.77 -1.48 7.38
CA PHE A 125 -15.66 -0.04 7.11
C PHE A 125 -15.16 0.25 5.70
N THR A 126 -15.28 1.51 5.28
CA THR A 126 -14.79 2.00 3.99
C THR A 126 -13.83 3.15 4.23
N THR A 127 -12.65 3.13 3.62
CA THR A 127 -11.63 4.19 3.83
C THR A 127 -12.10 5.56 3.35
N SER A 128 -13.06 5.62 2.41
CA SER A 128 -13.66 6.86 1.92
C SER A 128 -14.85 7.36 2.76
N ASP A 129 -15.23 6.66 3.83
CA ASP A 129 -16.24 7.15 4.75
C ASP A 129 -15.69 8.28 5.65
N PRO A 130 -16.42 9.39 5.85
CA PRO A 130 -15.99 10.47 6.74
C PRO A 130 -15.68 10.04 8.16
N SER A 131 -16.37 9.03 8.67
CA SER A 131 -16.12 8.46 10.00
C SER A 131 -14.74 7.81 10.11
N TYR A 132 -14.20 7.33 8.98
CA TYR A 132 -12.87 6.74 8.89
C TYR A 132 -11.80 7.77 8.51
N TYR A 133 -11.94 8.49 7.40
CA TYR A 133 -10.86 9.35 6.90
C TYR A 133 -10.57 10.57 7.77
N LYS A 134 -11.48 10.97 8.67
CA LYS A 134 -11.18 11.97 9.70
C LYS A 134 -9.92 11.62 10.50
N TRP A 135 -9.67 10.33 10.74
CA TRP A 135 -8.48 9.87 11.43
C TRP A 135 -7.22 9.99 10.57
N THR A 136 -7.32 9.72 9.29
CA THR A 136 -6.23 9.97 8.33
C THR A 136 -5.88 11.46 8.30
N GLN A 137 -6.87 12.34 8.27
CA GLN A 137 -6.66 13.79 8.33
C GLN A 137 -6.05 14.22 9.67
N TRP A 138 -6.47 13.62 10.77
CA TRP A 138 -5.90 13.89 12.09
C TRP A 138 -4.43 13.47 12.15
N VAL A 139 -4.07 12.26 11.68
CA VAL A 139 -2.68 11.80 11.59
C VAL A 139 -1.85 12.74 10.73
N PHE A 140 -2.35 13.15 9.55
CA PHE A 140 -1.68 14.14 8.71
C PHE A 140 -1.41 15.44 9.46
N GLY A 141 -2.39 15.94 10.20
CA GLY A 141 -2.25 17.14 11.03
C GLY A 141 -1.16 17.00 12.10
N LEU A 142 -1.04 15.81 12.72
CA LEU A 142 0.05 15.53 13.65
C LEU A 142 1.42 15.51 12.97
N MET A 143 1.51 14.89 11.79
CA MET A 143 2.74 14.86 11.00
C MET A 143 3.17 16.27 10.58
N TYR A 144 2.21 17.09 10.15
CA TYR A 144 2.47 18.50 9.84
C TYR A 144 3.01 19.28 11.03
N LYS A 145 2.35 19.16 12.20
CA LYS A 145 2.79 19.82 13.45
C LYS A 145 4.20 19.39 13.89
N ARG A 146 4.60 18.17 13.57
CA ARG A 146 5.96 17.64 13.83
C ARG A 146 6.97 17.93 12.73
N GLY A 147 6.60 18.66 11.71
CA GLY A 147 7.45 18.96 10.57
C GLY A 147 7.79 17.76 9.67
N LEU A 148 7.04 16.65 9.82
CA LEU A 148 7.18 15.44 8.99
C LEU A 148 6.41 15.54 7.68
N ALA A 149 5.34 16.36 7.64
CA ALA A 149 4.65 16.73 6.40
C ALA A 149 4.96 18.19 6.07
N TYR A 150 5.27 18.47 4.82
CA TYR A 150 5.60 19.80 4.33
C TYR A 150 5.17 20.01 2.89
N LYS A 151 4.95 21.25 2.50
CA LYS A 151 4.61 21.61 1.13
C LYS A 151 5.85 22.18 0.42
N ALA A 152 6.11 21.71 -0.78
CA ALA A 152 7.22 22.19 -1.60
C ALA A 152 6.87 22.08 -3.09
N GLU A 153 7.50 22.92 -3.89
CA GLU A 153 7.52 22.80 -5.33
C GLU A 153 8.74 21.98 -5.74
N LYS A 154 8.51 20.87 -6.43
CA LYS A 154 9.56 19.96 -6.87
C LYS A 154 9.20 19.33 -8.20
N ALA A 155 10.20 19.00 -8.99
CA ALA A 155 10.04 18.22 -10.21
C ALA A 155 9.49 16.83 -9.88
N GLN A 156 8.30 16.53 -10.43
CA GLN A 156 7.62 15.25 -10.30
C GLN A 156 7.36 14.67 -11.68
N TRP A 157 7.32 13.35 -11.78
CA TRP A 157 6.85 12.70 -12.99
C TRP A 157 5.35 12.99 -13.19
N TRP A 158 5.01 13.35 -14.40
CA TRP A 158 3.65 13.69 -14.81
C TRP A 158 3.21 12.82 -15.97
N CYS A 159 2.04 12.22 -15.84
CA CYS A 159 1.38 11.49 -16.91
C CYS A 159 0.21 12.32 -17.45
N GLU A 160 0.29 12.74 -18.70
CA GLU A 160 -0.78 13.52 -19.35
C GLU A 160 -2.08 12.73 -19.47
N LYS A 161 -1.98 11.44 -19.79
CA LYS A 161 -3.15 10.59 -19.98
C LYS A 161 -3.90 10.32 -18.68
N CYS A 162 -3.17 10.12 -17.57
CA CYS A 162 -3.78 9.98 -16.24
C CYS A 162 -4.08 11.34 -15.60
N ASN A 163 -3.54 12.44 -16.14
CA ASN A 163 -3.61 13.79 -15.57
C ASN A 163 -3.20 13.83 -14.09
N THR A 164 -2.08 13.17 -13.77
CA THR A 164 -1.61 13.02 -12.39
C THR A 164 -0.10 12.88 -12.29
N VAL A 165 0.42 13.09 -11.09
CA VAL A 165 1.82 12.80 -10.74
C VAL A 165 2.03 11.30 -10.55
N LEU A 166 3.26 10.86 -10.77
CA LEU A 166 3.71 9.48 -10.58
C LEU A 166 4.89 9.44 -9.62
N ALA A 167 4.96 8.38 -8.82
CA ALA A 167 6.16 8.01 -8.09
C ALA A 167 7.19 7.38 -9.05
N ASP A 168 8.46 7.34 -8.65
CA ASP A 168 9.54 6.78 -9.50
C ASP A 168 9.25 5.32 -9.91
N GLU A 169 8.68 4.51 -9.00
CA GLU A 169 8.33 3.11 -9.23
C GLU A 169 7.14 2.92 -10.19
N GLN A 170 6.43 3.99 -10.49
CA GLN A 170 5.29 4.01 -11.43
C GLN A 170 5.68 4.40 -12.85
N VAL A 171 6.96 4.67 -13.06
CA VAL A 171 7.54 4.93 -14.39
C VAL A 171 8.38 3.71 -14.76
N ASP A 172 8.04 3.08 -15.88
CA ASP A 172 8.76 1.90 -16.34
C ASP A 172 10.15 2.24 -16.91
N ALA A 173 10.94 1.22 -17.23
CA ALA A 173 12.29 1.37 -17.79
C ALA A 173 12.31 2.09 -19.16
N SER A 174 11.19 2.15 -19.85
CA SER A 174 11.05 2.87 -21.14
C SER A 174 10.64 4.34 -20.97
N GLY A 175 10.42 4.79 -19.72
CA GLY A 175 9.98 6.13 -19.38
C GLY A 175 8.48 6.34 -19.58
N LYS A 176 7.67 5.29 -19.46
CA LYS A 176 6.21 5.33 -19.61
C LYS A 176 5.50 5.12 -18.28
N CYS A 177 4.25 5.55 -18.22
CA CYS A 177 3.38 5.29 -17.07
C CYS A 177 3.01 3.80 -17.02
N TRP A 178 3.21 3.17 -15.90
CA TRP A 178 2.89 1.74 -15.66
C TRP A 178 1.43 1.34 -15.91
N ARG A 179 0.53 2.32 -16.03
CA ARG A 179 -0.91 2.09 -16.28
C ARG A 179 -1.27 2.00 -17.75
N HIS A 180 -0.33 2.26 -18.64
CA HIS A 180 -0.59 2.33 -20.08
C HIS A 180 0.34 1.40 -20.82
N ASP A 181 -0.24 0.39 -21.49
CA ASP A 181 0.49 -0.61 -22.25
C ASP A 181 0.53 -0.28 -23.77
N SER A 182 -0.09 0.81 -24.18
CA SER A 182 -0.13 1.17 -25.61
C SER A 182 1.24 1.67 -26.09
N PRO A 183 1.72 1.18 -27.24
CA PRO A 183 2.95 1.70 -27.85
C PRO A 183 2.88 3.19 -28.20
N GLU A 184 1.66 3.72 -28.40
CA GLU A 184 1.39 5.11 -28.78
C GLU A 184 1.34 6.06 -27.56
N ASP A 185 1.41 5.51 -26.34
CA ASP A 185 1.39 6.35 -25.13
C ASP A 185 2.69 7.12 -25.01
N ASP A 186 2.54 8.44 -24.87
CA ASP A 186 3.66 9.34 -24.69
C ASP A 186 4.44 9.02 -23.41
N LYS A 187 5.74 9.30 -23.46
CA LYS A 187 6.60 9.24 -22.29
C LYS A 187 6.11 10.25 -21.24
N VAL A 188 6.24 9.86 -19.98
CA VAL A 188 5.98 10.79 -18.88
C VAL A 188 7.04 11.89 -18.86
N THR A 189 6.66 13.09 -18.42
CA THR A 189 7.54 14.25 -18.34
C THR A 189 7.75 14.67 -16.89
N LYS A 190 8.85 15.37 -16.60
CA LYS A 190 9.02 16.01 -15.30
C LYS A 190 8.42 17.41 -15.33
N ARG A 191 7.62 17.73 -14.32
CA ARG A 191 7.03 19.06 -14.11
C ARG A 191 7.23 19.50 -12.67
N ASP A 192 7.47 20.78 -12.47
CA ASP A 192 7.47 21.37 -11.14
C ASP A 192 6.02 21.50 -10.67
N VAL A 193 5.72 20.82 -9.58
CA VAL A 193 4.38 20.79 -8.99
C VAL A 193 4.47 21.09 -7.50
N SER A 194 3.63 22.01 -7.05
CA SER A 194 3.47 22.30 -5.62
C SER A 194 2.65 21.21 -4.96
N GLN A 195 3.29 20.38 -4.16
CA GLN A 195 2.67 19.24 -3.50
C GLN A 195 3.04 19.10 -2.03
N TRP A 196 2.28 18.26 -1.33
CA TRP A 196 2.63 17.78 -0.01
C TRP A 196 3.63 16.63 -0.10
N PHE A 197 4.64 16.70 0.76
CA PHE A 197 5.66 15.68 0.93
C PHE A 197 5.70 15.20 2.37
N LEU A 198 6.05 13.93 2.54
CA LEU A 198 6.34 13.34 3.83
C LEU A 198 7.84 13.05 3.92
N LYS A 199 8.46 13.33 5.06
CA LYS A 199 9.88 13.02 5.32
C LYS A 199 10.04 11.53 5.64
N ILE A 200 9.78 10.67 4.67
CA ILE A 200 9.79 9.20 4.87
C ILE A 200 11.17 8.67 5.27
N THR A 201 12.25 9.36 4.92
CA THR A 201 13.62 8.96 5.26
C THR A 201 14.06 9.36 6.67
N GLU A 202 13.27 10.14 7.39
CA GLU A 202 13.59 10.59 8.75
C GLU A 202 13.77 9.43 9.73
N TYR A 203 13.02 8.35 9.52
CA TYR A 203 13.06 7.14 10.35
C TYR A 203 13.71 5.94 9.67
N ALA A 204 14.37 6.14 8.53
CA ALA A 204 14.89 5.03 7.72
C ALA A 204 15.84 4.12 8.51
N ASP A 205 16.79 4.71 9.25
CA ASP A 205 17.74 3.95 10.08
C ASP A 205 17.04 3.21 11.22
N GLN A 206 16.09 3.86 11.90
CA GLN A 206 15.33 3.24 12.99
C GLN A 206 14.49 2.06 12.51
N ILE A 207 13.84 2.20 11.35
CA ILE A 207 13.03 1.13 10.74
C ILE A 207 13.93 -0.04 10.32
N LEU A 208 15.08 0.26 9.73
CA LEU A 208 16.04 -0.75 9.32
C LEU A 208 16.53 -1.58 10.49
N ASP A 209 16.93 -0.92 11.58
CA ASP A 209 17.45 -1.59 12.78
C ASP A 209 16.32 -2.38 13.49
N ALA A 210 15.12 -1.81 13.64
CA ALA A 210 13.97 -2.48 14.24
C ALA A 210 13.44 -3.69 13.43
N THR A 211 13.80 -3.81 12.15
CA THR A 211 13.39 -4.95 11.33
C THR A 211 13.96 -6.26 11.86
N ASP A 212 15.09 -6.24 12.56
CA ASP A 212 15.72 -7.44 13.12
C ASP A 212 14.92 -8.04 14.28
N ASP A 213 14.24 -7.21 15.05
CA ASP A 213 13.47 -7.59 16.25
C ASP A 213 12.08 -8.18 15.90
N LEU A 214 11.67 -8.13 14.63
CA LEU A 214 10.37 -8.63 14.20
C LEU A 214 10.37 -10.16 14.08
N ASP A 215 9.29 -10.80 14.54
CA ASP A 215 9.03 -12.23 14.30
C ASP A 215 8.48 -12.45 12.87
N TRP A 216 9.30 -12.08 11.87
CA TRP A 216 8.99 -12.22 10.46
C TRP A 216 9.92 -13.23 9.79
N PRO A 217 9.47 -13.89 8.72
CA PRO A 217 10.36 -14.76 7.92
C PRO A 217 11.59 -13.97 7.41
N ASP A 218 12.77 -14.60 7.47
CA ASP A 218 14.04 -13.97 7.09
C ASP A 218 14.04 -13.37 5.69
N LYS A 219 13.38 -14.05 4.74
CA LYS A 219 13.19 -13.53 3.38
C LYS A 219 12.48 -12.19 3.36
N ILE A 220 11.46 -12.01 4.19
CA ILE A 220 10.70 -10.75 4.27
C ILE A 220 11.56 -9.66 4.91
N LYS A 221 12.28 -9.99 6.00
CA LYS A 221 13.23 -9.04 6.62
C LYS A 221 14.27 -8.58 5.61
N ALA A 222 14.87 -9.50 4.84
CA ALA A 222 15.85 -9.18 3.81
C ALA A 222 15.25 -8.26 2.72
N MET A 223 14.03 -8.52 2.27
CA MET A 223 13.35 -7.66 1.28
C MET A 223 13.14 -6.23 1.81
N GLN A 224 12.71 -6.08 3.07
CA GLN A 224 12.51 -4.75 3.69
C GLN A 224 13.84 -4.00 3.84
N LYS A 225 14.88 -4.67 4.31
CA LYS A 225 16.22 -4.09 4.44
C LYS A 225 16.80 -3.64 3.11
N ASN A 226 16.64 -4.45 2.07
CA ASN A 226 17.10 -4.11 0.72
C ASN A 226 16.32 -2.91 0.13
N TRP A 227 15.02 -2.82 0.42
CA TRP A 227 14.19 -1.70 -0.01
C TRP A 227 14.61 -0.39 0.67
N ILE A 228 14.85 -0.41 1.98
CA ILE A 228 15.31 0.79 2.72
C ILE A 228 16.71 1.19 2.27
N GLY A 229 17.62 0.24 2.08
CA GLY A 229 18.91 0.41 1.45
C GLY A 229 19.85 1.38 2.20
N ARG A 230 20.38 0.98 3.37
CA ARG A 230 21.41 1.78 4.05
C ARG A 230 22.72 1.75 3.23
N SER A 231 23.12 2.90 2.71
CA SER A 231 24.35 3.06 1.97
C SER A 231 25.25 4.07 2.65
N ARG A 232 26.53 3.73 2.79
CA ARG A 232 27.56 4.65 3.30
C ARG A 232 28.45 5.10 2.15
N GLY A 233 28.70 6.39 2.04
CA GLY A 233 29.54 6.98 1.02
C GLY A 233 30.39 8.10 1.57
N ALA A 234 31.36 8.53 0.78
CA ALA A 234 32.20 9.69 1.06
C ALA A 234 31.88 10.82 0.08
N LEU A 235 31.75 12.03 0.58
CA LEU A 235 31.69 13.24 -0.25
C LEU A 235 33.09 13.77 -0.45
N ILE A 236 33.61 13.61 -1.66
CA ILE A 236 34.94 14.11 -2.04
C ILE A 236 34.76 15.45 -2.76
N LYS A 237 35.45 16.47 -2.30
CA LYS A 237 35.50 17.79 -2.93
C LYS A 237 36.77 17.89 -3.70
N PHE A 238 36.69 18.10 -5.00
CA PHE A 238 37.87 18.41 -5.84
C PHE A 238 37.92 19.90 -6.08
N ALA A 239 39.08 20.53 -5.82
CA ALA A 239 39.32 21.87 -6.25
C ALA A 239 39.64 21.87 -7.76
N LEU A 240 38.90 22.65 -8.53
CA LEU A 240 39.19 22.82 -9.95
C LEU A 240 40.15 24.03 -10.09
N GLN A 241 41.34 23.75 -10.60
CA GLN A 241 42.28 24.80 -10.98
C GLN A 241 42.04 25.10 -12.47
N ASN A 242 41.47 26.23 -12.76
CA ASN A 242 41.29 26.70 -14.14
C ASN A 242 42.17 27.93 -14.35
N GLU A 243 43.26 27.76 -15.05
CA GLU A 243 44.25 28.85 -15.30
C GLU A 243 43.78 29.88 -16.36
N GLU A 244 42.73 29.58 -17.14
CA GLU A 244 42.40 30.38 -18.33
C GLU A 244 41.22 31.33 -18.25
N ARG A 245 40.37 31.23 -17.23
CA ARG A 245 39.22 32.17 -17.08
C ARG A 245 38.94 32.47 -15.63
N GLY A 246 39.27 33.66 -15.18
CA GLY A 246 39.12 34.18 -13.83
C GLY A 246 37.77 34.01 -13.09
N THR A 247 37.00 32.98 -13.39
CA THR A 247 35.80 32.57 -12.70
C THR A 247 36.07 31.31 -11.89
N ARG A 248 36.15 31.47 -10.58
CA ARG A 248 36.26 30.35 -9.63
C ARG A 248 34.97 29.51 -9.65
N LEU A 249 34.95 28.39 -10.36
CA LEU A 249 34.08 27.28 -10.03
C LEU A 249 34.67 26.56 -8.80
N ASN A 250 34.09 26.79 -7.61
CA ASN A 250 34.81 26.55 -6.36
C ASN A 250 35.00 25.10 -5.96
N SER A 251 34.24 24.11 -6.48
CA SER A 251 34.49 22.68 -6.24
C SER A 251 33.52 21.76 -7.00
N LEU A 252 34.03 20.64 -7.47
CA LEU A 252 33.21 19.53 -7.92
C LEU A 252 32.93 18.62 -6.72
N LYS A 253 31.65 18.32 -6.45
CA LYS A 253 31.24 17.36 -5.38
C LYS A 253 30.94 16.02 -6.02
N CYS A 254 31.68 14.99 -5.66
CA CYS A 254 31.40 13.62 -6.08
C CYS A 254 30.95 12.77 -4.87
N LEU A 255 29.78 12.18 -4.94
CA LEU A 255 29.30 11.22 -3.96
C LEU A 255 29.66 9.82 -4.45
N ARG A 256 30.52 9.10 -3.72
CA ARG A 256 30.81 7.68 -4.01
C ARG A 256 30.24 6.78 -2.93
N HIS A 257 29.52 5.76 -3.36
CA HIS A 257 29.11 4.64 -2.53
C HIS A 257 30.26 3.65 -2.38
N ALA A 258 30.44 3.11 -1.19
CA ALA A 258 31.68 2.43 -0.73
C ALA A 258 31.98 1.04 -1.33
N LEU A 259 31.42 0.66 -2.49
CA LEU A 259 31.60 -0.70 -3.04
C LEU A 259 32.13 -0.77 -4.49
N ILE A 260 32.83 0.27 -4.99
CA ILE A 260 33.48 0.16 -6.30
C ILE A 260 34.99 0.39 -6.13
N PRO A 261 35.86 -0.57 -6.53
CA PRO A 261 37.29 -0.34 -6.57
C PRO A 261 37.60 0.81 -7.51
N PHE A 262 38.58 1.61 -7.15
CA PHE A 262 39.06 2.75 -7.91
C PHE A 262 39.39 2.38 -9.36
N LEU A 263 38.54 2.75 -10.29
CA LEU A 263 38.94 3.01 -11.67
C LEU A 263 39.14 4.50 -11.77
N VAL A 264 40.42 4.90 -11.77
CA VAL A 264 40.83 6.24 -12.17
C VAL A 264 40.78 6.29 -13.70
N GLU A 265 39.68 6.73 -14.27
CA GLU A 265 39.72 7.21 -15.64
C GLU A 265 40.28 8.63 -15.63
N ARG A 266 41.39 8.79 -16.33
CA ARG A 266 41.96 10.11 -16.67
C ARG A 266 40.96 10.85 -17.56
N LEU A 267 40.52 12.00 -17.12
CA LEU A 267 40.02 13.08 -17.97
C LEU A 267 41.15 13.79 -18.63
#